data_940f3599f964d312d6915412ecd4be68
#
_entry.id   940f3599f964d312d6915412ecd4be68
#
_cell.length_a   1.000
_cell.length_b   1.000
_cell.length_c   1.000
_cell.angle_alpha   90.00
_cell.angle_beta   90.00
_cell.angle_gamma   90.00
#
_symmetry.space_group_name_H-M   'P 1'
#
loop_
_entity.id
_entity.type
_entity.pdbx_description
1 polymer ?
#
loop_
_entity_poly.entity_id
_entity_poly.type
_entity_poly.pdbx_seq_one_letter_code
_entity_poly.pdbx_strand_id
1 'polypeptide(L)'
;MRNRIILIAISAACSLTWGADWPTDGANSQRTNFQPDEKILTKDNVKNLKILWKIKLDNVPQEMHSLFPPLIIEKVNTSAGVKQIALEAGISDNLYAIDVETGKLLWKKHFEYPTPERRGRPGDPLCPPGQTATPVIGPPNASGARNLYALAGDGKLHTINLADGEEVTPLFQFGYPNGKSYALNLWNNTIFTTTSQGCAGNPNQIWAVNLNDPLKKVMTFNPRSGGLWGRTGAAVDSSGTAWAPTGDGRYDPANQVYGNGLIGARVEGGELLLKDWYIPSNWIWLQKRDLDMQVTPAIFKYKDRELMVTGSKECRVYLLDTKSAGGDNHQMPLYRTPLLCNEEADFQSAGIWGSMATWEDSKGTRWALTPFWGEVHPAFKPPISYGPVKHGAVVAMKVEQNNGKVQLTPAWMSRDMDQAEPPVIANGVVYAYGNGENTRQAYADRGLADFSPLRIKASTHAVLYALDAETGKELYSSGDQITAFNHFSGLSVANGRVYIATFDSVLYCFGLPGH
;
A
#
# COMPACT_ATOMS: atom_id res chain seq x y z
N MET A 1 6.92 1.96 70.56
CA MET A 1 7.17 2.49 69.21
C MET A 1 7.36 1.30 68.24
N ARG A 2 6.37 1.02 67.40
CA ARG A 2 6.44 -0.08 66.42
C ARG A 2 6.71 0.51 65.03
N ASN A 3 7.92 0.31 64.54
CA ASN A 3 8.30 0.70 63.18
C ASN A 3 7.56 -0.22 62.17
N ARG A 4 6.69 0.35 61.34
CA ARG A 4 6.15 -0.32 60.18
C ARG A 4 7.05 -0.04 58.99
N ILE A 5 7.71 -1.06 58.49
CA ILE A 5 8.47 -1.03 57.21
C ILE A 5 7.41 -1.18 56.11
N ILE A 6 7.27 -0.13 55.30
CA ILE A 6 6.43 -0.16 54.06
C ILE A 6 7.35 -0.68 52.96
N LEU A 7 7.12 -1.92 52.52
CA LEU A 7 7.71 -2.44 51.26
C LEU A 7 6.94 -1.84 50.09
N ILE A 8 7.59 -0.95 49.38
CA ILE A 8 7.13 -0.50 48.07
C ILE A 8 7.54 -1.56 47.03
N ALA A 9 6.59 -2.36 46.57
CA ALA A 9 6.78 -3.24 45.44
C ALA A 9 6.79 -2.39 44.16
N ILE A 10 7.98 -2.17 43.60
CA ILE A 10 8.13 -1.60 42.25
C ILE A 10 7.78 -2.72 41.27
N SER A 11 6.56 -2.72 40.77
CA SER A 11 6.20 -3.52 39.61
C SER A 11 6.89 -2.94 38.39
N ALA A 12 7.99 -3.57 37.96
CA ALA A 12 8.57 -3.33 36.66
C ALA A 12 7.52 -3.77 35.61
N ALA A 13 6.79 -2.81 35.07
CA ALA A 13 6.01 -3.03 33.87
C ALA A 13 7.05 -3.35 32.77
N CYS A 14 7.18 -4.64 32.46
CA CYS A 14 7.89 -5.10 31.28
C CYS A 14 7.07 -4.56 30.08
N SER A 15 7.43 -3.39 29.57
CA SER A 15 6.93 -2.92 28.29
C SER A 15 7.39 -3.97 27.28
N LEU A 16 6.45 -4.80 26.82
CA LEU A 16 6.60 -5.61 25.63
C LEU A 16 6.88 -4.62 24.51
N THR A 17 8.14 -4.35 24.22
CA THR A 17 8.54 -3.66 23.00
C THR A 17 8.16 -4.59 21.87
N TRP A 18 7.03 -4.28 21.24
CA TRP A 18 6.68 -4.86 19.96
C TRP A 18 7.80 -4.47 19.01
N GLY A 19 8.34 -5.44 18.29
CA GLY A 19 9.33 -5.14 17.27
C GLY A 19 8.73 -4.34 16.13
N ALA A 20 9.57 -3.83 15.25
CA ALA A 20 9.16 -3.07 14.09
C ALA A 20 8.54 -3.99 13.03
N ASP A 21 7.37 -4.58 13.32
CA ASP A 21 6.62 -5.43 12.39
C ASP A 21 6.06 -4.62 11.21
N TRP A 22 5.98 -5.25 10.04
CA TRP A 22 5.30 -4.74 8.84
C TRP A 22 4.28 -5.78 8.37
N PRO A 23 3.13 -5.94 9.06
CA PRO A 23 2.24 -7.09 8.91
C PRO A 23 1.28 -7.01 7.72
N THR A 24 1.22 -5.88 7.02
CA THR A 24 0.32 -5.62 5.89
C THR A 24 0.93 -4.57 4.96
N ASP A 25 0.48 -4.53 3.72
CA ASP A 25 0.84 -3.44 2.80
C ASP A 25 0.45 -2.09 3.42
N GLY A 26 1.35 -1.11 3.34
CA GLY A 26 1.15 0.22 3.96
C GLY A 26 1.31 0.26 5.48
N ALA A 27 1.97 -0.73 6.10
CA ALA A 27 2.33 -0.86 7.51
C ALA A 27 1.19 -1.23 8.46
N ASN A 28 0.01 -0.66 8.29
CA ASN A 28 -1.11 -0.81 9.23
C ASN A 28 -2.46 -0.67 8.53
N SER A 29 -3.55 -0.84 9.28
CA SER A 29 -4.90 -0.77 8.73
C SER A 29 -5.28 0.62 8.18
N GLN A 30 -4.65 1.70 8.66
CA GLN A 30 -4.82 3.07 8.18
C GLN A 30 -3.98 3.38 6.92
N ARG A 31 -3.13 2.46 6.49
CA ARG A 31 -2.26 2.60 5.30
C ARG A 31 -1.31 3.80 5.37
N THR A 32 -0.73 4.03 6.55
CA THR A 32 0.11 5.21 6.80
C THR A 32 1.47 5.16 6.13
N ASN A 33 1.96 4.02 5.66
CA ASN A 33 3.33 3.82 5.18
C ASN A 33 4.39 4.35 6.18
N PHE A 34 4.11 4.23 7.47
CA PHE A 34 4.97 4.71 8.53
C PHE A 34 5.33 3.57 9.50
N GLN A 35 6.63 3.38 9.73
CA GLN A 35 7.19 2.46 10.71
C GLN A 35 7.63 3.23 11.96
N PRO A 36 6.80 3.31 13.01
CA PRO A 36 7.10 4.10 14.21
C PRO A 36 8.17 3.46 15.11
N ASP A 37 8.36 2.14 14.98
CA ASP A 37 9.21 1.36 15.88
C ASP A 37 10.62 1.12 15.34
N GLU A 38 10.97 1.63 14.14
CA GLU A 38 12.32 1.60 13.63
C GLU A 38 13.26 2.43 14.50
N LYS A 39 14.37 1.83 14.96
CA LYS A 39 15.36 2.48 15.82
C LYS A 39 16.80 2.34 15.31
N ILE A 40 17.05 1.41 14.39
CA ILE A 40 18.39 1.04 13.93
C ILE A 40 18.83 1.95 12.78
N LEU A 41 17.96 2.11 11.77
CA LEU A 41 18.24 3.01 10.65
C LEU A 41 17.94 4.46 11.04
N THR A 42 18.94 5.33 10.88
CA THR A 42 18.89 6.75 11.25
C THR A 42 19.38 7.62 10.10
N LYS A 43 19.10 8.92 10.15
CA LYS A 43 19.61 9.90 9.17
C LYS A 43 21.15 9.84 9.03
N ASP A 44 21.88 9.51 10.11
CA ASP A 44 23.35 9.51 10.14
C ASP A 44 23.96 8.25 9.52
N ASN A 45 23.27 7.09 9.61
CA ASN A 45 23.83 5.80 9.23
C ASN A 45 23.30 5.23 7.92
N VAL A 46 22.13 5.67 7.41
CA VAL A 46 21.53 5.13 6.15
C VAL A 46 22.43 5.30 4.92
N LYS A 47 23.38 6.23 4.95
CA LYS A 47 24.41 6.36 3.90
C LYS A 47 25.29 5.12 3.76
N ASN A 48 25.31 4.23 4.74
CA ASN A 48 26.08 2.99 4.77
C ASN A 48 25.25 1.76 4.37
N LEU A 49 24.01 1.93 3.93
CA LEU A 49 23.17 0.83 3.46
C LEU A 49 23.87 0.04 2.36
N LYS A 50 23.78 -1.29 2.44
CA LYS A 50 24.27 -2.23 1.43
C LYS A 50 23.24 -3.36 1.27
N ILE A 51 23.30 -4.05 0.13
CA ILE A 51 22.60 -5.33 -0.02
C ILE A 51 23.24 -6.32 0.97
N LEU A 52 22.45 -6.78 1.95
CA LEU A 52 22.86 -7.84 2.88
C LEU A 52 22.69 -9.20 2.21
N TRP A 53 21.57 -9.36 1.50
CA TRP A 53 21.28 -10.53 0.71
C TRP A 53 20.23 -10.20 -0.37
N LYS A 54 20.14 -11.07 -1.36
CA LYS A 54 19.05 -11.13 -2.34
C LYS A 54 18.71 -12.56 -2.64
N ILE A 55 17.44 -12.84 -2.92
CA ILE A 55 16.97 -14.16 -3.26
C ILE A 55 16.10 -14.10 -4.51
N LYS A 56 16.39 -14.98 -5.47
CA LYS A 56 15.54 -15.22 -6.63
C LYS A 56 14.49 -16.27 -6.24
N LEU A 57 13.21 -15.88 -6.37
CA LEU A 57 12.09 -16.77 -6.10
C LEU A 57 11.59 -17.41 -7.41
N ASP A 58 10.99 -18.59 -7.32
CA ASP A 58 10.47 -19.32 -8.46
C ASP A 58 9.04 -18.86 -8.85
N ASN A 59 8.72 -17.60 -8.56
CA ASN A 59 7.53 -16.94 -9.05
C ASN A 59 7.70 -16.59 -10.53
N VAL A 60 6.66 -16.86 -11.32
CA VAL A 60 6.65 -16.55 -12.76
C VAL A 60 5.77 -15.31 -12.98
N PRO A 61 6.35 -14.18 -13.39
CA PRO A 61 5.56 -12.98 -13.71
C PRO A 61 4.51 -13.27 -14.77
N GLN A 62 3.32 -12.72 -14.59
CA GLN A 62 2.20 -12.85 -15.53
C GLN A 62 1.60 -11.50 -15.85
N GLU A 63 1.48 -11.20 -17.13
CA GLU A 63 1.05 -9.89 -17.60
C GLU A 63 1.92 -8.79 -16.99
N MET A 64 1.43 -7.91 -16.19
CA MET A 64 2.24 -6.90 -15.48
C MET A 64 2.32 -7.16 -13.96
N HIS A 65 2.16 -8.39 -13.51
CA HIS A 65 2.20 -8.77 -12.10
C HIS A 65 3.34 -9.74 -11.80
N SER A 66 3.96 -9.60 -10.64
CA SER A 66 5.04 -10.47 -10.17
C SER A 66 4.94 -10.69 -8.65
N LEU A 67 5.91 -10.26 -7.88
CA LEU A 67 5.89 -10.27 -6.42
C LEU A 67 5.13 -9.06 -5.88
N PHE A 68 4.65 -9.17 -4.64
CA PHE A 68 3.92 -8.15 -3.90
C PHE A 68 4.81 -7.46 -2.85
N PRO A 69 4.30 -6.44 -2.11
CA PRO A 69 5.06 -5.86 -1.02
C PRO A 69 5.40 -6.89 0.06
N PRO A 70 6.68 -7.04 0.45
CA PRO A 70 7.07 -8.00 1.47
C PRO A 70 6.51 -7.61 2.84
N LEU A 71 6.10 -8.61 3.63
CA LEU A 71 5.63 -8.45 5.00
C LEU A 71 6.71 -8.92 5.96
N ILE A 72 6.94 -8.18 7.05
CA ILE A 72 8.04 -8.48 7.98
C ILE A 72 7.48 -8.68 9.38
N ILE A 73 7.87 -9.78 10.03
CA ILE A 73 7.55 -10.07 11.43
C ILE A 73 8.85 -10.35 12.20
N GLU A 74 9.07 -9.60 13.26
CA GLU A 74 10.32 -9.69 14.03
C GLU A 74 10.50 -11.01 14.76
N LYS A 75 9.43 -11.54 15.36
CA LYS A 75 9.51 -12.73 16.22
C LYS A 75 8.46 -13.77 15.83
N VAL A 76 8.92 -14.86 15.25
CA VAL A 76 8.10 -16.02 14.94
C VAL A 76 8.77 -17.26 15.54
N ASN A 77 8.03 -17.99 16.38
CA ASN A 77 8.50 -19.25 16.95
C ASN A 77 8.41 -20.36 15.89
N THR A 78 9.53 -20.76 15.34
CA THR A 78 9.63 -21.84 14.34
C THR A 78 10.27 -23.09 14.96
N SER A 79 10.24 -24.22 14.25
CA SER A 79 10.97 -25.43 14.66
C SER A 79 12.48 -25.24 14.75
N ALA A 80 13.03 -24.23 14.06
CA ALA A 80 14.44 -23.85 14.09
C ALA A 80 14.76 -22.74 15.13
N GLY A 81 13.83 -22.47 16.07
CA GLY A 81 13.93 -21.39 17.06
C GLY A 81 13.18 -20.12 16.67
N VAL A 82 13.37 -19.06 17.45
CA VAL A 82 12.78 -17.76 17.16
C VAL A 82 13.47 -17.14 15.95
N LYS A 83 12.68 -16.74 14.95
CA LYS A 83 13.17 -16.15 13.70
C LYS A 83 12.48 -14.83 13.41
N GLN A 84 13.21 -13.93 12.75
CA GLN A 84 12.61 -12.83 12.01
C GLN A 84 12.31 -13.31 10.60
N ILE A 85 11.07 -13.13 10.15
CA ILE A 85 10.60 -13.63 8.86
C ILE A 85 10.25 -12.46 7.93
N ALA A 86 10.78 -12.51 6.71
CA ALA A 86 10.23 -11.81 5.57
C ALA A 86 9.30 -12.75 4.81
N LEU A 87 8.03 -12.41 4.72
CA LEU A 87 7.05 -13.12 3.92
C LEU A 87 6.90 -12.42 2.58
N GLU A 88 7.06 -13.18 1.52
CA GLU A 88 6.83 -12.73 0.15
C GLU A 88 5.69 -13.52 -0.47
N ALA A 89 4.90 -12.87 -1.31
CA ALA A 89 3.82 -13.49 -2.07
C ALA A 89 3.91 -13.10 -3.54
N GLY A 90 3.43 -13.95 -4.43
CA GLY A 90 3.53 -13.71 -5.86
C GLY A 90 2.34 -14.17 -6.67
N ILE A 91 2.26 -13.66 -7.88
CA ILE A 91 1.17 -13.93 -8.83
C ILE A 91 1.01 -15.41 -9.18
N SER A 92 2.06 -16.23 -9.00
CA SER A 92 2.03 -17.68 -9.24
C SER A 92 1.42 -18.48 -8.09
N ASP A 93 0.59 -17.85 -7.23
CA ASP A 93 -0.05 -18.52 -6.08
C ASP A 93 0.95 -19.15 -5.10
N ASN A 94 2.08 -18.49 -4.92
CA ASN A 94 3.13 -18.91 -4.00
C ASN A 94 3.26 -17.94 -2.83
N LEU A 95 3.53 -18.50 -1.64
CA LEU A 95 4.00 -17.80 -0.45
C LEU A 95 5.39 -18.30 -0.10
N TYR A 96 6.26 -17.41 0.34
CA TYR A 96 7.64 -17.71 0.70
C TYR A 96 7.96 -17.07 2.05
N ALA A 97 8.35 -17.87 3.04
CA ALA A 97 8.91 -17.35 4.28
C ALA A 97 10.43 -17.43 4.23
N ILE A 98 11.07 -16.31 4.44
CA ILE A 98 12.53 -16.15 4.32
C ILE A 98 13.06 -15.74 5.69
N ASP A 99 14.10 -16.43 6.16
CA ASP A 99 14.86 -16.04 7.35
C ASP A 99 15.60 -14.73 7.05
N VAL A 100 15.26 -13.69 7.75
CA VAL A 100 15.80 -12.35 7.52
C VAL A 100 17.31 -12.26 7.77
N GLU A 101 17.83 -13.04 8.74
CA GLU A 101 19.25 -13.05 9.06
C GLU A 101 20.12 -13.63 7.94
N THR A 102 19.61 -14.66 7.29
CA THR A 102 20.40 -15.45 6.32
C THR A 102 19.97 -15.27 4.88
N GLY A 103 18.79 -14.68 4.62
CA GLY A 103 18.17 -14.60 3.30
C GLY A 103 17.75 -15.97 2.74
N LYS A 104 17.69 -17.01 3.58
CA LYS A 104 17.34 -18.37 3.15
C LYS A 104 15.85 -18.64 3.32
N LEU A 105 15.31 -19.43 2.39
CA LEU A 105 13.93 -19.90 2.45
C LEU A 105 13.76 -20.83 3.66
N LEU A 106 12.76 -20.54 4.51
CA LEU A 106 12.34 -21.38 5.62
C LEU A 106 11.27 -22.37 5.15
N TRP A 107 10.26 -21.86 4.49
CA TRP A 107 9.21 -22.66 3.86
C TRP A 107 8.63 -21.96 2.63
N LYS A 108 8.02 -22.76 1.76
CA LYS A 108 7.24 -22.31 0.60
C LYS A 108 5.88 -23.02 0.65
N LYS A 109 4.83 -22.28 0.37
CA LYS A 109 3.48 -22.80 0.14
C LYS A 109 3.05 -22.45 -1.28
N HIS A 110 2.59 -23.43 -2.04
CA HIS A 110 1.88 -23.22 -3.28
C HIS A 110 0.40 -23.55 -3.07
N PHE A 111 -0.49 -22.71 -3.59
CA PHE A 111 -1.92 -22.98 -3.55
C PHE A 111 -2.31 -23.82 -4.76
N GLU A 112 -2.65 -25.08 -4.51
CA GLU A 112 -3.08 -26.02 -5.53
C GLU A 112 -4.60 -26.04 -5.64
N TYR A 113 -5.12 -25.79 -6.83
CA TYR A 113 -6.54 -25.86 -7.14
C TYR A 113 -6.74 -26.16 -8.63
N PRO A 114 -7.89 -26.76 -9.04
CA PRO A 114 -8.22 -26.88 -10.45
C PRO A 114 -8.23 -25.50 -11.10
N THR A 115 -7.51 -25.33 -12.21
CA THR A 115 -7.45 -24.05 -12.91
C THR A 115 -8.88 -23.56 -13.20
N PRO A 116 -9.32 -22.43 -12.64
CA PRO A 116 -10.65 -21.93 -12.90
C PRO A 116 -10.82 -21.56 -14.36
N GLU A 117 -12.03 -21.77 -14.90
CA GLU A 117 -12.35 -21.34 -16.25
C GLU A 117 -12.10 -19.83 -16.39
N ARG A 118 -11.23 -19.44 -17.30
CA ARG A 118 -10.94 -18.04 -17.59
C ARG A 118 -12.14 -17.40 -18.30
N ARG A 119 -12.81 -16.47 -17.61
CA ARG A 119 -13.78 -15.58 -18.22
C ARG A 119 -13.10 -14.24 -18.48
N GLY A 120 -13.17 -13.74 -19.70
CA GLY A 120 -12.53 -12.47 -20.08
C GLY A 120 -11.62 -12.63 -21.30
N ARG A 121 -10.92 -11.57 -21.67
CA ARG A 121 -9.97 -11.60 -22.79
C ARG A 121 -8.69 -12.30 -22.36
N PRO A 122 -8.25 -13.36 -23.05
CA PRO A 122 -6.93 -13.94 -22.83
C PRO A 122 -5.85 -12.87 -23.03
N GLY A 123 -4.84 -12.82 -22.12
CA GLY A 123 -3.75 -11.85 -22.23
C GLY A 123 -4.09 -10.42 -21.84
N ASP A 124 -5.22 -10.17 -21.15
CA ASP A 124 -5.52 -8.85 -20.60
C ASP A 124 -4.51 -8.51 -19.48
N PRO A 125 -3.63 -7.50 -19.69
CA PRO A 125 -2.59 -7.15 -18.72
C PRO A 125 -3.14 -6.68 -17.38
N LEU A 126 -4.39 -6.30 -17.32
CA LEU A 126 -5.06 -5.84 -16.12
C LEU A 126 -5.79 -6.97 -15.38
N CYS A 127 -5.95 -8.14 -16.01
CA CYS A 127 -6.63 -9.32 -15.45
C CYS A 127 -5.73 -10.56 -15.48
N PRO A 128 -4.61 -10.59 -14.73
CA PRO A 128 -3.76 -11.78 -14.68
C PRO A 128 -4.47 -12.92 -13.95
N PRO A 129 -4.17 -14.19 -14.25
CA PRO A 129 -4.57 -15.31 -13.43
C PRO A 129 -3.74 -15.36 -12.14
N GLY A 130 -4.25 -16.05 -11.11
CA GLY A 130 -3.55 -16.28 -9.87
C GLY A 130 -3.82 -15.25 -8.78
N GLN A 131 -3.01 -15.28 -7.74
CA GLN A 131 -3.09 -14.37 -6.61
C GLN A 131 -2.75 -12.94 -7.04
N THR A 132 -3.62 -11.98 -6.70
CA THR A 132 -3.39 -10.55 -6.98
C THR A 132 -3.36 -9.69 -5.72
N ALA A 133 -3.80 -10.24 -4.58
CA ALA A 133 -3.87 -9.54 -3.31
C ALA A 133 -2.62 -9.77 -2.45
N THR A 134 -1.99 -8.71 -1.98
CA THR A 134 -0.99 -8.82 -0.89
C THR A 134 -1.67 -9.43 0.34
N PRO A 135 -1.09 -10.45 0.97
CA PRO A 135 -1.61 -11.04 2.20
C PRO A 135 -1.61 -10.07 3.39
N VAL A 136 -2.19 -10.49 4.51
CA VAL A 136 -2.10 -9.79 5.80
C VAL A 136 -1.75 -10.77 6.91
N ILE A 137 -0.88 -10.35 7.83
CA ILE A 137 -0.50 -11.15 9.00
C ILE A 137 -1.26 -10.61 10.22
N GLY A 138 -1.99 -11.50 10.90
CA GLY A 138 -2.74 -11.18 12.10
C GLY A 138 -1.87 -10.94 13.33
N PRO A 139 -2.44 -10.38 14.41
CA PRO A 139 -1.77 -10.27 15.69
C PRO A 139 -1.47 -11.68 16.26
N PRO A 140 -0.51 -11.80 17.19
CA PRO A 140 -0.28 -13.06 17.87
C PRO A 140 -1.52 -13.50 18.65
N ASN A 141 -1.84 -14.78 18.61
CA ASN A 141 -2.86 -15.39 19.45
C ASN A 141 -2.34 -15.61 20.88
N ALA A 142 -3.16 -16.22 21.76
CA ALA A 142 -2.78 -16.47 23.15
C ALA A 142 -1.53 -17.33 23.35
N SER A 143 -1.15 -18.17 22.37
CA SER A 143 0.08 -18.96 22.39
C SER A 143 1.28 -18.23 21.76
N GLY A 144 1.09 -16.99 21.25
CA GLY A 144 2.10 -16.23 20.53
C GLY A 144 2.23 -16.61 19.05
N ALA A 145 1.46 -17.58 18.56
CA ALA A 145 1.44 -17.93 17.13
C ALA A 145 0.71 -16.87 16.32
N ARG A 146 1.14 -16.68 15.08
CA ARG A 146 0.53 -15.74 14.14
C ARG A 146 -0.01 -16.44 12.91
N ASN A 147 -1.17 -16.01 12.47
CA ASN A 147 -1.77 -16.46 11.23
C ASN A 147 -1.54 -15.45 10.12
N LEU A 148 -1.23 -15.96 8.96
CA LEU A 148 -1.23 -15.26 7.69
C LEU A 148 -2.57 -15.54 7.00
N TYR A 149 -3.18 -14.50 6.43
CA TYR A 149 -4.37 -14.61 5.60
C TYR A 149 -4.01 -14.27 4.17
N ALA A 150 -4.25 -15.18 3.25
CA ALA A 150 -3.95 -15.04 1.83
C ALA A 150 -5.18 -15.38 0.97
N LEU A 151 -5.40 -14.60 -0.08
CA LEU A 151 -6.46 -14.81 -1.05
C LEU A 151 -5.85 -15.35 -2.34
N ALA A 152 -6.05 -16.63 -2.59
CA ALA A 152 -5.50 -17.31 -3.78
C ALA A 152 -6.31 -17.00 -5.05
N GLY A 153 -5.77 -17.40 -6.20
CA GLY A 153 -6.41 -17.16 -7.50
C GLY A 153 -7.72 -17.93 -7.72
N ASP A 154 -8.04 -18.93 -6.88
CA ASP A 154 -9.35 -19.58 -6.85
C ASP A 154 -10.42 -18.80 -6.07
N GLY A 155 -10.06 -17.65 -5.50
CA GLY A 155 -10.93 -16.78 -4.72
C GLY A 155 -11.21 -17.25 -3.30
N LYS A 156 -10.50 -18.28 -2.81
CA LYS A 156 -10.61 -18.73 -1.42
C LYS A 156 -9.64 -18.00 -0.51
N LEU A 157 -10.10 -17.75 0.71
CA LEU A 157 -9.25 -17.23 1.79
C LEU A 157 -8.59 -18.38 2.53
N HIS A 158 -7.28 -18.37 2.58
CA HIS A 158 -6.43 -19.32 3.29
C HIS A 158 -5.98 -18.73 4.61
N THR A 159 -5.94 -19.55 5.66
CA THR A 159 -5.36 -19.19 6.96
C THR A 159 -4.15 -20.09 7.18
N ILE A 160 -2.96 -19.50 7.15
CA ILE A 160 -1.68 -20.20 7.19
C ILE A 160 -0.96 -19.88 8.50
N ASN A 161 -0.43 -20.90 9.17
CA ASN A 161 0.48 -20.68 10.29
C ASN A 161 1.81 -20.10 9.78
N LEU A 162 2.17 -18.92 10.26
CA LEU A 162 3.38 -18.22 9.79
C LEU A 162 4.68 -18.97 10.11
N ALA A 163 4.69 -19.84 11.13
CA ALA A 163 5.89 -20.56 11.57
C ALA A 163 6.35 -21.67 10.62
N ASP A 164 5.40 -22.32 9.94
CA ASP A 164 5.65 -23.55 9.17
C ASP A 164 4.96 -23.60 7.79
N GLY A 165 4.08 -22.64 7.49
CA GLY A 165 3.34 -22.59 6.23
C GLY A 165 2.15 -23.56 6.13
N GLU A 166 1.77 -24.21 7.24
CA GLU A 166 0.66 -25.16 7.24
C GLU A 166 -0.71 -24.47 7.31
N GLU A 167 -1.71 -25.07 6.68
CA GLU A 167 -3.09 -24.61 6.71
C GLU A 167 -3.70 -24.81 8.11
N VAL A 168 -4.24 -23.76 8.71
CA VAL A 168 -4.74 -23.78 10.10
C VAL A 168 -6.24 -24.03 10.18
N THR A 169 -7.00 -23.54 9.21
CA THR A 169 -8.47 -23.63 9.17
C THR A 169 -8.95 -24.07 7.80
N PRO A 170 -10.14 -24.67 7.70
CA PRO A 170 -10.72 -24.95 6.40
C PRO A 170 -10.86 -23.69 5.55
N LEU A 171 -10.55 -23.81 4.26
CA LEU A 171 -10.74 -22.73 3.29
C LEU A 171 -12.22 -22.39 3.16
N PHE A 172 -12.51 -21.14 2.81
CA PHE A 172 -13.85 -20.75 2.41
C PHE A 172 -13.80 -19.75 1.25
N GLN A 173 -14.86 -19.72 0.45
CA GLN A 173 -14.96 -18.80 -0.68
C GLN A 173 -15.12 -17.38 -0.17
N PHE A 174 -14.15 -16.51 -0.48
CA PHE A 174 -14.18 -15.09 -0.09
C PHE A 174 -14.44 -14.19 -1.29
N GLY A 175 -13.75 -14.40 -2.40
CA GLY A 175 -13.95 -13.72 -3.68
C GLY A 175 -14.37 -14.71 -4.77
N TYR A 176 -14.30 -14.30 -6.04
CA TYR A 176 -14.47 -15.19 -7.17
C TYR A 176 -13.11 -15.57 -7.76
N PRO A 177 -13.01 -16.76 -8.40
CA PRO A 177 -11.78 -17.16 -9.08
C PRO A 177 -11.33 -16.14 -10.15
N ASN A 178 -10.03 -15.95 -10.26
CA ASN A 178 -9.41 -15.01 -11.20
C ASN A 178 -9.93 -13.56 -11.10
N GLY A 179 -10.46 -13.15 -9.95
CA GLY A 179 -10.80 -11.77 -9.66
C GLY A 179 -9.54 -10.95 -9.40
N LYS A 180 -9.51 -9.69 -9.84
CA LYS A 180 -8.43 -8.78 -9.48
C LYS A 180 -8.70 -8.14 -8.12
N SER A 181 -8.24 -8.80 -7.07
CA SER A 181 -8.30 -8.31 -5.69
C SER A 181 -7.05 -7.51 -5.34
N TYR A 182 -7.19 -6.52 -4.45
CA TYR A 182 -6.08 -5.74 -3.92
C TYR A 182 -5.73 -6.17 -2.49
N ALA A 183 -4.67 -5.58 -1.93
CA ALA A 183 -4.13 -5.99 -0.65
C ALA A 183 -5.19 -6.20 0.43
N LEU A 184 -5.06 -7.30 1.15
CA LEU A 184 -5.91 -7.59 2.30
C LEU A 184 -5.61 -6.59 3.43
N ASN A 185 -6.65 -6.19 4.14
CA ASN A 185 -6.54 -5.40 5.36
C ASN A 185 -7.28 -6.11 6.49
N LEU A 186 -6.72 -6.08 7.70
CA LEU A 186 -7.31 -6.69 8.88
C LEU A 186 -7.56 -5.62 9.95
N TRP A 187 -8.82 -5.49 10.36
CA TRP A 187 -9.24 -4.60 11.44
C TRP A 187 -10.28 -5.32 12.32
N ASN A 188 -10.01 -5.41 13.63
CA ASN A 188 -10.91 -6.06 14.59
C ASN A 188 -11.47 -7.41 14.11
N ASN A 189 -10.59 -8.33 13.70
CA ASN A 189 -10.93 -9.64 13.14
C ASN A 189 -11.80 -9.60 11.87
N THR A 190 -11.92 -8.47 11.20
CA THR A 190 -12.57 -8.36 9.90
C THR A 190 -11.53 -8.15 8.82
N ILE A 191 -11.51 -9.03 7.83
CA ILE A 191 -10.68 -8.88 6.63
C ILE A 191 -11.46 -8.12 5.59
N PHE A 192 -10.79 -7.14 4.97
CA PHE A 192 -11.29 -6.35 3.85
C PHE A 192 -10.39 -6.53 2.62
N THR A 193 -10.99 -6.48 1.43
CA THR A 193 -10.30 -6.28 0.16
C THR A 193 -11.18 -5.51 -0.80
N THR A 194 -10.62 -5.09 -1.94
CA THR A 194 -11.34 -4.42 -3.02
C THR A 194 -11.08 -5.14 -4.34
N THR A 195 -11.99 -5.02 -5.29
CA THR A 195 -11.82 -5.58 -6.63
C THR A 195 -12.00 -4.53 -7.71
N SER A 196 -11.29 -4.72 -8.83
CA SER A 196 -11.39 -3.83 -9.99
C SER A 196 -11.44 -4.60 -11.30
N GLN A 197 -11.62 -3.89 -12.41
CA GLN A 197 -11.52 -4.33 -13.80
C GLN A 197 -12.61 -5.32 -14.24
N GLY A 198 -13.50 -5.75 -13.36
CA GLY A 198 -14.48 -6.77 -13.69
C GLY A 198 -13.86 -8.10 -14.13
N CYS A 199 -12.62 -8.40 -13.73
CA CYS A 199 -11.88 -9.59 -14.12
C CYS A 199 -12.70 -10.85 -13.85
N ALA A 200 -12.75 -11.75 -14.82
CA ALA A 200 -13.54 -12.98 -14.77
C ALA A 200 -15.03 -12.79 -14.43
N GLY A 201 -15.60 -11.61 -14.70
CA GLY A 201 -16.97 -11.26 -14.38
C GLY A 201 -17.20 -10.90 -12.90
N ASN A 202 -16.13 -10.70 -12.14
CA ASN A 202 -16.22 -10.22 -10.75
C ASN A 202 -16.78 -8.80 -10.70
N PRO A 203 -17.71 -8.50 -9.79
CA PRO A 203 -18.13 -7.12 -9.57
C PRO A 203 -16.99 -6.32 -8.91
N ASN A 204 -16.90 -5.04 -9.30
CA ASN A 204 -16.01 -4.09 -8.63
C ASN A 204 -16.66 -3.66 -7.32
N GLN A 205 -16.09 -4.05 -6.18
CA GLN A 205 -16.71 -3.81 -4.88
C GLN A 205 -15.72 -3.89 -3.71
N ILE A 206 -16.12 -3.43 -2.54
CA ILE A 206 -15.46 -3.73 -1.28
C ILE A 206 -16.01 -5.06 -0.78
N TRP A 207 -15.15 -5.93 -0.30
CA TRP A 207 -15.44 -7.22 0.30
C TRP A 207 -15.03 -7.21 1.78
N ALA A 208 -15.82 -7.83 2.63
CA ALA A 208 -15.50 -7.98 4.04
C ALA A 208 -15.94 -9.35 4.55
N VAL A 209 -15.18 -9.91 5.50
CA VAL A 209 -15.55 -11.11 6.24
C VAL A 209 -15.07 -11.00 7.69
N ASN A 210 -15.95 -11.27 8.66
CA ASN A 210 -15.57 -11.35 10.06
C ASN A 210 -15.04 -12.75 10.37
N LEU A 211 -13.79 -12.84 10.79
CA LEU A 211 -13.14 -14.11 11.12
C LEU A 211 -13.73 -14.79 12.36
N ASN A 212 -14.45 -14.08 13.21
CA ASN A 212 -15.16 -14.63 14.38
C ASN A 212 -16.56 -15.16 14.03
N ASP A 213 -17.10 -14.83 12.85
CA ASP A 213 -18.37 -15.39 12.39
C ASP A 213 -18.18 -16.88 12.02
N PRO A 214 -18.85 -17.82 12.69
CA PRO A 214 -18.71 -19.25 12.39
C PRO A 214 -19.18 -19.59 10.96
N LEU A 215 -20.10 -18.81 10.40
CA LEU A 215 -20.62 -19.00 9.05
C LEU A 215 -19.73 -18.35 7.98
N LYS A 216 -18.75 -17.51 8.37
CA LYS A 216 -17.90 -16.75 7.46
C LYS A 216 -18.70 -16.02 6.38
N LYS A 217 -19.81 -15.37 6.81
CA LYS A 217 -20.64 -14.61 5.86
C LYS A 217 -19.82 -13.52 5.20
N VAL A 218 -19.71 -13.59 3.88
CA VAL A 218 -19.07 -12.55 3.08
C VAL A 218 -20.05 -11.40 2.86
N MET A 219 -19.60 -10.19 3.18
CA MET A 219 -20.35 -8.95 3.03
C MET A 219 -19.71 -8.11 1.92
N THR A 220 -20.52 -7.44 1.12
CA THR A 220 -20.00 -6.65 -0.01
C THR A 220 -20.72 -5.31 -0.13
N PHE A 221 -19.99 -4.29 -0.64
CA PHE A 221 -20.56 -3.04 -1.09
C PHE A 221 -20.12 -2.73 -2.51
N ASN A 222 -21.07 -2.63 -3.44
CA ASN A 222 -20.84 -2.34 -4.85
C ASN A 222 -21.19 -0.87 -5.15
N PRO A 223 -20.23 -0.01 -5.56
CA PRO A 223 -20.50 1.38 -5.92
C PRO A 223 -21.22 1.54 -7.27
N ARG A 224 -21.51 0.44 -7.98
CA ARG A 224 -22.16 0.40 -9.30
C ARG A 224 -21.45 1.24 -10.38
N SER A 225 -20.18 1.49 -10.20
CA SER A 225 -19.35 2.30 -11.08
C SER A 225 -17.90 1.83 -10.98
N GLY A 226 -17.03 2.27 -11.86
CA GLY A 226 -15.59 2.10 -11.90
C GLY A 226 -14.97 0.92 -11.16
N GLY A 227 -13.68 0.75 -11.25
CA GLY A 227 -12.91 -0.19 -10.44
C GLY A 227 -12.50 0.42 -9.09
N LEU A 228 -12.32 -0.41 -8.05
CA LEU A 228 -11.76 0.06 -6.79
C LEU A 228 -10.24 -0.20 -6.80
N TRP A 229 -9.52 0.73 -7.41
CA TRP A 229 -8.12 0.56 -7.82
C TRP A 229 -7.06 0.64 -6.73
N GLY A 230 -7.37 1.11 -5.56
CA GLY A 230 -6.37 1.32 -4.52
C GLY A 230 -5.46 0.13 -4.30
N ARG A 231 -4.18 0.21 -4.76
CA ARG A 231 -3.22 -0.90 -4.73
C ARG A 231 -3.08 -1.55 -3.35
N THR A 232 -3.04 -0.74 -2.31
CA THR A 232 -2.94 -1.22 -0.93
C THR A 232 -4.29 -1.68 -0.35
N GLY A 233 -5.32 -1.86 -1.20
CA GLY A 233 -6.67 -2.21 -0.78
C GLY A 233 -7.40 -1.06 -0.08
N ALA A 234 -8.41 -1.36 0.73
CA ALA A 234 -9.08 -0.35 1.54
C ALA A 234 -8.25 0.04 2.76
N ALA A 235 -8.23 1.34 3.11
CA ALA A 235 -7.76 1.79 4.43
C ALA A 235 -8.92 1.81 5.42
N VAL A 236 -8.68 1.45 6.67
CA VAL A 236 -9.75 1.36 7.68
C VAL A 236 -9.52 2.39 8.78
N ASP A 237 -10.51 3.25 9.02
CA ASP A 237 -10.46 4.27 10.05
C ASP A 237 -10.74 3.72 11.46
N SER A 238 -10.63 4.56 12.48
CA SER A 238 -10.83 4.18 13.88
C SER A 238 -12.26 3.72 14.20
N SER A 239 -13.24 4.06 13.36
CA SER A 239 -14.64 3.61 13.47
C SER A 239 -14.91 2.27 12.79
N GLY A 240 -13.95 1.73 12.04
CA GLY A 240 -14.09 0.52 11.24
C GLY A 240 -14.68 0.76 9.85
N THR A 241 -14.70 2.01 9.38
CA THR A 241 -15.09 2.32 8.01
C THR A 241 -13.92 2.03 7.06
N ALA A 242 -14.15 1.16 6.09
CA ALA A 242 -13.20 0.83 5.03
C ALA A 242 -13.35 1.84 3.89
N TRP A 243 -12.30 2.62 3.64
CA TRP A 243 -12.23 3.65 2.62
C TRP A 243 -11.49 3.15 1.40
N ALA A 244 -12.12 3.24 0.23
CA ALA A 244 -11.56 2.78 -1.04
C ALA A 244 -11.80 3.78 -2.16
N PRO A 245 -10.80 4.02 -3.04
CA PRO A 245 -10.98 4.86 -4.21
C PRO A 245 -11.80 4.13 -5.27
N THR A 246 -12.62 4.89 -6.01
CA THR A 246 -13.37 4.42 -7.17
C THR A 246 -12.85 5.12 -8.41
N GLY A 247 -12.42 4.33 -9.40
CA GLY A 247 -11.88 4.84 -10.64
C GLY A 247 -12.93 5.25 -11.65
N ASP A 248 -12.52 5.24 -12.91
CA ASP A 248 -13.30 5.71 -14.05
C ASP A 248 -14.75 5.23 -14.04
N GLY A 249 -15.67 6.16 -13.87
CA GLY A 249 -17.07 5.83 -13.75
C GLY A 249 -17.98 7.04 -13.52
N ARG A 250 -19.28 6.80 -13.61
CA ARG A 250 -20.32 7.82 -13.41
C ARG A 250 -20.52 8.11 -11.92
N TYR A 251 -20.97 9.32 -11.65
CA TYR A 251 -21.50 9.71 -10.34
C TYR A 251 -22.97 10.08 -10.46
N ASP A 252 -23.83 9.33 -9.76
CA ASP A 252 -25.27 9.53 -9.71
C ASP A 252 -25.78 8.96 -8.36
N PRO A 253 -25.67 9.75 -7.27
CA PRO A 253 -26.00 9.28 -5.93
C PRO A 253 -27.47 8.93 -5.75
N ALA A 254 -28.39 9.52 -6.54
CA ALA A 254 -29.79 9.16 -6.52
C ALA A 254 -30.05 7.70 -6.96
N ASN A 255 -29.19 7.18 -7.83
CA ASN A 255 -29.18 5.79 -8.27
C ASN A 255 -28.10 4.92 -7.62
N GLN A 256 -27.46 5.41 -6.53
CA GLN A 256 -26.39 4.72 -5.82
C GLN A 256 -25.18 4.38 -6.69
N VAL A 257 -24.79 5.29 -7.58
CA VAL A 257 -23.63 5.16 -8.47
C VAL A 257 -22.54 6.13 -8.02
N TYR A 258 -21.34 5.60 -7.65
CA TYR A 258 -20.28 6.37 -7.01
C TYR A 258 -18.94 6.14 -7.72
N GLY A 259 -18.75 6.67 -8.92
CA GLY A 259 -17.49 6.61 -9.66
C GLY A 259 -16.61 7.85 -9.47
N ASN A 260 -15.32 7.72 -9.79
CA ASN A 260 -14.31 8.77 -9.74
C ASN A 260 -14.20 9.49 -8.40
N GLY A 261 -14.14 8.73 -7.31
CA GLY A 261 -14.06 9.32 -5.98
C GLY A 261 -13.48 8.41 -4.91
N LEU A 262 -13.90 8.64 -3.70
CA LEU A 262 -13.59 7.83 -2.53
C LEU A 262 -14.88 7.45 -1.83
N ILE A 263 -15.05 6.20 -1.48
CA ILE A 263 -16.22 5.69 -0.74
C ILE A 263 -15.78 5.07 0.57
N GLY A 264 -16.58 5.25 1.62
CA GLY A 264 -16.41 4.63 2.94
C GLY A 264 -17.59 3.72 3.26
N ALA A 265 -17.31 2.43 3.49
CA ALA A 265 -18.32 1.45 3.89
C ALA A 265 -17.92 0.75 5.19
N ARG A 266 -18.90 0.44 6.05
CA ARG A 266 -18.67 -0.17 7.36
C ARG A 266 -19.60 -1.35 7.60
N VAL A 267 -19.08 -2.36 8.30
CA VAL A 267 -19.87 -3.53 8.70
C VAL A 267 -20.79 -3.15 9.86
N GLU A 268 -22.08 -3.27 9.63
CA GLU A 268 -23.14 -3.06 10.64
C GLU A 268 -24.26 -4.07 10.44
N GLY A 269 -24.70 -4.71 11.52
CA GLY A 269 -25.78 -5.68 11.45
C GLY A 269 -25.52 -6.90 10.55
N GLY A 270 -24.26 -7.21 10.26
CA GLY A 270 -23.88 -8.29 9.34
C GLY A 270 -24.00 -7.93 7.86
N GLU A 271 -23.98 -6.65 7.53
CA GLU A 271 -23.97 -6.09 6.17
C GLU A 271 -22.87 -5.04 6.05
N LEU A 272 -22.39 -4.80 4.80
CA LEU A 272 -21.43 -3.74 4.51
C LEU A 272 -22.18 -2.55 3.92
N LEU A 273 -22.33 -1.48 4.71
CA LEU A 273 -23.19 -0.33 4.39
C LEU A 273 -22.34 0.91 4.08
N LEU A 274 -22.72 1.65 3.03
CA LEU A 274 -22.12 2.95 2.72
C LEU A 274 -22.33 3.91 3.90
N LYS A 275 -21.27 4.61 4.29
CA LYS A 275 -21.29 5.61 5.36
C LYS A 275 -21.11 7.03 4.86
N ASP A 276 -20.14 7.22 3.97
CA ASP A 276 -19.86 8.53 3.39
C ASP A 276 -19.05 8.37 2.10
N TRP A 277 -18.91 9.46 1.34
CA TRP A 277 -18.11 9.48 0.12
C TRP A 277 -17.62 10.89 -0.21
N TYR A 278 -16.63 10.94 -1.07
CA TYR A 278 -16.14 12.19 -1.67
C TYR A 278 -16.00 11.99 -3.18
N ILE A 279 -16.56 12.89 -3.98
CA ILE A 279 -16.41 12.90 -5.43
C ILE A 279 -15.91 14.30 -5.85
N PRO A 280 -14.78 14.41 -6.56
CA PRO A 280 -14.31 15.70 -7.07
C PRO A 280 -15.36 16.39 -7.94
N SER A 281 -15.53 17.70 -7.80
CA SER A 281 -16.54 18.45 -8.55
C SER A 281 -16.33 18.41 -10.07
N ASN A 282 -15.12 18.13 -10.53
CA ASN A 282 -14.76 17.95 -11.94
C ASN A 282 -14.78 16.48 -12.41
N TRP A 283 -15.52 15.59 -11.72
CA TRP A 283 -15.53 14.15 -11.99
C TRP A 283 -15.85 13.81 -13.46
N ILE A 284 -16.71 14.59 -14.15
CA ILE A 284 -17.04 14.38 -15.56
C ILE A 284 -15.79 14.53 -16.44
N TRP A 285 -14.95 15.51 -16.14
CA TRP A 285 -13.69 15.71 -16.85
C TRP A 285 -12.70 14.60 -16.56
N LEU A 286 -12.59 14.19 -15.30
CA LEU A 286 -11.76 13.05 -14.88
C LEU A 286 -12.17 11.78 -15.62
N GLN A 287 -13.48 11.47 -15.66
CA GLN A 287 -14.01 10.31 -16.36
C GLN A 287 -13.68 10.33 -17.85
N LYS A 288 -13.88 11.46 -18.52
CA LYS A 288 -13.61 11.59 -19.96
C LYS A 288 -12.12 11.44 -20.32
N ARG A 289 -11.24 11.57 -19.38
CA ARG A 289 -9.78 11.52 -19.56
C ARG A 289 -9.14 10.31 -18.91
N ASP A 290 -9.91 9.41 -18.32
CA ASP A 290 -9.40 8.26 -17.55
C ASP A 290 -8.42 8.70 -16.44
N LEU A 291 -8.74 9.81 -15.77
CA LEU A 291 -7.92 10.37 -14.68
C LEU A 291 -8.45 9.90 -13.31
N ASP A 292 -8.43 8.61 -13.11
CA ASP A 292 -8.99 7.94 -11.93
C ASP A 292 -8.60 8.55 -10.58
N MET A 293 -9.56 8.55 -9.67
CA MET A 293 -9.27 8.48 -8.24
C MET A 293 -8.83 7.04 -7.94
N GLN A 294 -7.55 6.82 -7.70
CA GLN A 294 -6.99 5.46 -7.58
C GLN A 294 -6.02 5.28 -6.43
N VAL A 295 -5.85 6.32 -5.63
CA VAL A 295 -4.90 6.31 -4.52
C VAL A 295 -5.62 5.87 -3.25
N THR A 296 -5.21 4.74 -2.68
CA THR A 296 -5.68 4.34 -1.34
C THR A 296 -5.37 5.44 -0.34
N PRO A 297 -6.34 5.91 0.46
CA PRO A 297 -6.08 6.98 1.40
C PRO A 297 -5.14 6.55 2.52
N ALA A 298 -4.28 7.46 2.98
CA ALA A 298 -3.59 7.33 4.25
C ALA A 298 -4.38 8.06 5.33
N ILE A 299 -4.77 7.36 6.40
CA ILE A 299 -5.62 7.88 7.48
C ILE A 299 -4.76 8.19 8.71
N PHE A 300 -5.00 9.34 9.35
CA PHE A 300 -4.20 9.79 10.47
C PHE A 300 -4.96 10.72 11.43
N LYS A 301 -4.51 10.77 12.67
CA LYS A 301 -5.00 11.75 13.63
C LYS A 301 -4.33 13.10 13.43
N TYR A 302 -5.12 14.17 13.48
CA TYR A 302 -4.65 15.54 13.51
C TYR A 302 -5.47 16.34 14.53
N LYS A 303 -4.87 16.64 15.67
CA LYS A 303 -5.55 17.22 16.84
C LYS A 303 -6.71 16.31 17.30
N ASP A 304 -7.92 16.83 17.34
CA ASP A 304 -9.16 16.15 17.74
C ASP A 304 -9.89 15.45 16.57
N ARG A 305 -9.33 15.52 15.36
CA ARG A 305 -9.91 14.97 14.13
C ARG A 305 -9.14 13.76 13.61
N GLU A 306 -9.83 12.91 12.89
CA GLU A 306 -9.20 11.88 12.07
C GLU A 306 -9.36 12.28 10.61
N LEU A 307 -8.24 12.47 9.94
CA LEU A 307 -8.17 12.96 8.57
C LEU A 307 -7.61 11.87 7.65
N MET A 308 -7.80 12.06 6.35
CA MET A 308 -7.20 11.22 5.33
C MET A 308 -6.71 12.07 4.15
N VAL A 309 -5.62 11.61 3.54
CA VAL A 309 -5.11 12.15 2.28
C VAL A 309 -5.21 11.11 1.20
N THR A 310 -5.63 11.52 0.01
CA THR A 310 -5.72 10.69 -1.19
C THR A 310 -5.38 11.53 -2.43
N GLY A 311 -5.28 10.91 -3.60
CA GLY A 311 -4.92 11.60 -4.83
C GLY A 311 -5.53 10.97 -6.07
N SER A 312 -5.22 11.53 -7.23
CA SER A 312 -5.73 11.06 -8.52
C SER A 312 -4.66 11.17 -9.61
N LYS A 313 -4.91 10.53 -10.74
CA LYS A 313 -4.11 10.69 -11.97
C LYS A 313 -4.08 12.15 -12.47
N GLU A 314 -5.06 12.98 -12.07
CA GLU A 314 -5.02 14.43 -12.31
C GLU A 314 -3.80 15.10 -11.64
N CYS A 315 -3.14 14.41 -10.70
CA CYS A 315 -2.02 14.91 -9.90
C CYS A 315 -2.41 16.01 -8.89
N ARG A 316 -3.53 15.81 -8.22
CA ARG A 316 -3.95 16.60 -7.05
C ARG A 316 -4.04 15.73 -5.82
N VAL A 317 -3.70 16.31 -4.68
CA VAL A 317 -3.90 15.73 -3.36
C VAL A 317 -5.14 16.35 -2.71
N TYR A 318 -5.96 15.50 -2.12
CA TYR A 318 -7.16 15.87 -1.39
C TYR A 318 -6.99 15.54 0.09
N LEU A 319 -7.28 16.51 0.96
CA LEU A 319 -7.35 16.32 2.40
C LEU A 319 -8.82 16.27 2.80
N LEU A 320 -9.22 15.19 3.44
CA LEU A 320 -10.60 14.89 3.80
C LEU A 320 -10.73 14.59 5.29
N ASP A 321 -11.93 14.71 5.84
CA ASP A 321 -12.26 14.28 7.20
C ASP A 321 -13.01 12.96 7.16
N THR A 322 -12.65 11.98 7.98
CA THR A 322 -13.33 10.67 8.01
C THR A 322 -14.79 10.77 8.46
N LYS A 323 -15.17 11.85 9.16
CA LYS A 323 -16.55 12.08 9.60
C LYS A 323 -17.42 12.83 8.59
N SER A 324 -16.80 13.50 7.60
CA SER A 324 -17.49 14.27 6.57
C SER A 324 -16.55 14.46 5.38
N ALA A 325 -16.41 13.40 4.56
CA ALA A 325 -15.37 13.33 3.54
C ALA A 325 -15.48 14.42 2.47
N GLY A 326 -16.68 14.76 2.05
CA GLY A 326 -16.91 15.78 1.02
C GLY A 326 -17.83 16.92 1.44
N GLY A 327 -18.01 17.17 2.75
CA GLY A 327 -18.97 18.16 3.26
C GLY A 327 -20.42 17.81 2.89
N ASP A 328 -21.32 18.80 2.96
CA ASP A 328 -22.77 18.59 2.79
C ASP A 328 -23.17 18.07 1.40
N ASN A 329 -22.39 18.35 0.37
CA ASN A 329 -22.67 17.93 -1.00
C ASN A 329 -21.76 16.80 -1.49
N HIS A 330 -20.90 16.25 -0.62
CA HIS A 330 -19.90 15.22 -0.91
C HIS A 330 -18.88 15.60 -2.01
N GLN A 331 -18.70 16.91 -2.31
CA GLN A 331 -17.79 17.42 -3.33
C GLN A 331 -16.83 18.49 -2.81
N MET A 332 -16.89 18.84 -1.53
CA MET A 332 -16.05 19.85 -0.89
C MET A 332 -15.05 19.20 0.06
N PRO A 333 -13.79 18.99 -0.36
CA PRO A 333 -12.74 18.49 0.54
C PRO A 333 -12.36 19.62 1.53
N LEU A 334 -11.70 19.26 2.64
CA LEU A 334 -11.09 20.26 3.52
C LEU A 334 -10.06 21.11 2.78
N TYR A 335 -9.28 20.44 1.92
CA TYR A 335 -8.29 21.10 1.06
C TYR A 335 -8.04 20.27 -0.20
N ARG A 336 -7.77 20.96 -1.30
CA ARG A 336 -7.33 20.40 -2.57
C ARG A 336 -6.10 21.16 -3.05
N THR A 337 -5.01 20.48 -3.35
CA THR A 337 -3.81 21.14 -3.89
C THR A 337 -4.05 21.72 -5.28
N PRO A 338 -3.22 22.68 -5.72
CA PRO A 338 -2.99 22.91 -7.15
C PRO A 338 -2.50 21.63 -7.82
N LEU A 339 -2.38 21.61 -9.15
CA LEU A 339 -1.70 20.54 -9.86
C LEU A 339 -0.23 20.46 -9.41
N LEU A 340 0.22 19.28 -9.04
CA LEU A 340 1.63 19.03 -8.74
C LEU A 340 2.39 18.60 -9.99
N CYS A 341 1.72 17.88 -10.89
CA CYS A 341 2.25 17.37 -12.16
C CYS A 341 1.11 17.24 -13.18
N ASN A 342 1.36 16.52 -14.28
CA ASN A 342 0.37 16.05 -15.25
C ASN A 342 -0.43 17.19 -15.94
N GLU A 343 0.25 18.22 -16.41
CA GLU A 343 -0.37 19.33 -17.15
C GLU A 343 -1.11 18.85 -18.40
N GLU A 344 -0.57 17.83 -19.09
CA GLU A 344 -1.12 17.27 -20.34
C GLU A 344 -2.30 16.30 -20.13
N ALA A 345 -2.66 16.02 -18.88
CA ALA A 345 -3.71 15.05 -18.54
C ALA A 345 -3.46 13.65 -19.12
N ASP A 346 -2.21 13.18 -19.03
CA ASP A 346 -1.81 11.83 -19.40
C ASP A 346 -2.31 10.81 -18.37
N PHE A 347 -3.11 9.84 -18.80
CA PHE A 347 -3.67 8.81 -17.91
C PHE A 347 -2.76 7.59 -17.70
N GLN A 348 -1.62 7.53 -18.41
CA GLN A 348 -0.77 6.33 -18.45
C GLN A 348 0.53 6.48 -17.66
N SER A 349 1.21 7.60 -17.81
CA SER A 349 2.57 7.80 -17.33
C SER A 349 2.75 9.02 -16.43
N ALA A 350 1.66 9.67 -16.03
CA ALA A 350 1.69 10.80 -15.11
C ALA A 350 0.60 10.71 -14.04
N GLY A 351 0.71 11.53 -13.00
CA GLY A 351 -0.25 11.58 -11.90
C GLY A 351 0.22 10.91 -10.61
N ILE A 352 -0.67 10.80 -9.64
CA ILE A 352 -0.39 10.16 -8.35
C ILE A 352 -0.91 8.72 -8.41
N TRP A 353 -0.05 7.77 -8.04
CA TRP A 353 -0.31 6.33 -8.12
C TRP A 353 -0.06 5.63 -6.79
N GLY A 354 -0.80 4.52 -6.56
CA GLY A 354 -0.58 3.62 -5.43
C GLY A 354 -1.17 4.11 -4.12
N SER A 355 -0.35 4.64 -3.26
CA SER A 355 -0.73 5.14 -1.92
C SER A 355 0.13 6.34 -1.52
N MET A 356 -0.18 6.91 -0.35
CA MET A 356 0.54 8.04 0.23
C MET A 356 1.14 7.63 1.57
N ALA A 357 2.05 8.46 2.11
CA ALA A 357 2.59 8.25 3.44
C ALA A 357 2.25 9.42 4.38
N THR A 358 2.15 9.14 5.69
CA THR A 358 1.94 10.17 6.71
C THR A 358 2.67 9.82 8.00
N TRP A 359 3.21 10.83 8.66
CA TRP A 359 3.89 10.67 9.94
C TRP A 359 3.81 11.97 10.76
N GLU A 360 4.10 11.87 12.04
CA GLU A 360 4.24 13.03 12.91
C GLU A 360 5.69 13.08 13.39
N ASP A 361 6.34 14.24 13.19
CA ASP A 361 7.71 14.42 13.64
C ASP A 361 7.79 14.66 15.16
N SER A 362 9.00 14.66 15.70
CA SER A 362 9.24 14.86 17.12
C SER A 362 8.81 16.24 17.66
N LYS A 363 8.49 17.18 16.78
CA LYS A 363 7.98 18.53 17.09
C LYS A 363 6.47 18.61 17.04
N GLY A 364 5.79 17.49 16.73
CA GLY A 364 4.33 17.42 16.58
C GLY A 364 3.82 17.95 15.24
N THR A 365 4.68 18.12 14.24
CA THR A 365 4.26 18.47 12.89
C THR A 365 3.75 17.22 12.18
N ARG A 366 2.51 17.28 11.69
CA ARG A 366 1.95 16.22 10.85
C ARG A 366 2.34 16.45 9.40
N TRP A 367 2.87 15.41 8.77
CA TRP A 367 3.32 15.39 7.39
C TRP A 367 2.47 14.45 6.53
N ALA A 368 2.27 14.83 5.29
CA ALA A 368 1.72 13.99 4.22
C ALA A 368 2.69 13.98 3.05
N LEU A 369 3.05 12.79 2.58
CA LEU A 369 3.97 12.61 1.47
C LEU A 369 3.25 11.92 0.33
N THR A 370 3.41 12.44 -0.87
CA THR A 370 2.85 11.88 -2.10
C THR A 370 3.95 11.61 -3.12
N PRO A 371 3.97 10.43 -3.75
CA PRO A 371 4.72 10.25 -4.98
C PRO A 371 3.94 10.88 -6.14
N PHE A 372 4.60 11.20 -7.22
CA PHE A 372 3.95 11.43 -8.50
C PHE A 372 4.85 10.98 -9.65
N TRP A 373 4.23 10.66 -10.79
CA TRP A 373 4.88 10.32 -12.06
C TRP A 373 4.73 11.47 -13.03
N GLY A 374 5.68 11.58 -13.94
CA GLY A 374 5.72 12.61 -14.97
C GLY A 374 6.38 13.92 -14.54
N GLU A 375 6.36 14.90 -15.43
CA GLU A 375 6.98 16.19 -15.22
C GLU A 375 6.22 17.03 -14.18
N VAL A 376 7.00 17.72 -13.32
CA VAL A 376 6.42 18.64 -12.35
C VAL A 376 5.69 19.79 -13.07
N HIS A 377 4.48 20.12 -12.58
CA HIS A 377 3.70 21.23 -13.14
C HIS A 377 4.47 22.56 -13.03
N PRO A 378 4.58 23.38 -14.09
CA PRO A 378 5.40 24.60 -14.10
C PRO A 378 5.05 25.62 -13.01
N ALA A 379 3.78 25.66 -12.57
CA ALA A 379 3.32 26.55 -11.50
C ALA A 379 3.58 25.99 -10.08
N PHE A 380 3.94 24.72 -9.93
CA PHE A 380 4.23 24.14 -8.63
C PHE A 380 5.67 24.43 -8.20
N LYS A 381 5.82 25.23 -7.15
CA LYS A 381 7.12 25.73 -6.64
C LYS A 381 7.19 25.51 -5.13
N PRO A 382 7.59 24.30 -4.66
CA PRO A 382 7.79 24.09 -3.22
C PRO A 382 9.00 24.90 -2.71
N PRO A 383 9.07 25.24 -1.42
CA PRO A 383 10.17 26.02 -0.83
C PRO A 383 11.54 25.38 -1.03
N ILE A 384 11.61 24.04 -0.99
CA ILE A 384 12.85 23.28 -1.24
C ILE A 384 12.60 22.33 -2.42
N SER A 385 13.52 22.33 -3.38
CA SER A 385 13.49 21.42 -4.54
C SER A 385 14.91 20.98 -4.90
N TYR A 386 15.08 19.71 -5.25
CA TYR A 386 16.37 19.11 -5.57
C TYR A 386 16.54 18.85 -7.08
N GLY A 387 16.36 19.90 -7.86
CA GLY A 387 16.60 19.92 -9.31
C GLY A 387 15.31 19.90 -10.14
N PRO A 388 15.45 19.89 -11.46
CA PRO A 388 14.32 19.71 -12.37
C PRO A 388 13.77 18.30 -12.25
N VAL A 389 12.45 18.15 -12.28
CA VAL A 389 11.75 16.86 -12.24
C VAL A 389 11.01 16.66 -13.55
N LYS A 390 11.31 15.55 -14.24
CA LYS A 390 10.72 15.17 -15.52
C LYS A 390 9.98 13.83 -15.49
N HIS A 391 10.40 12.91 -14.61
CA HIS A 391 9.90 11.53 -14.60
C HIS A 391 9.09 11.20 -13.35
N GLY A 392 9.26 11.98 -12.29
CA GLY A 392 8.55 11.80 -11.04
C GLY A 392 9.35 12.26 -9.83
N ALA A 393 8.65 12.44 -8.72
CA ALA A 393 9.26 12.83 -7.45
C ALA A 393 8.37 12.47 -6.26
N VAL A 394 8.93 12.59 -5.05
CA VAL A 394 8.18 12.63 -3.81
C VAL A 394 8.04 14.07 -3.35
N VAL A 395 6.82 14.47 -3.03
CA VAL A 395 6.50 15.78 -2.43
C VAL A 395 6.06 15.59 -0.99
N ALA A 396 6.66 16.35 -0.07
CA ALA A 396 6.21 16.41 1.31
C ALA A 396 5.47 17.72 1.59
N MET A 397 4.37 17.59 2.29
CA MET A 397 3.50 18.69 2.70
C MET A 397 3.26 18.61 4.20
N LYS A 398 3.17 19.76 4.86
CA LYS A 398 2.74 19.86 6.25
C LYS A 398 1.23 19.98 6.31
N VAL A 399 0.61 19.27 7.24
CA VAL A 399 -0.80 19.48 7.59
C VAL A 399 -0.84 20.61 8.60
N GLU A 400 -1.36 21.75 8.19
CA GLU A 400 -1.36 22.99 9.00
C GLU A 400 -2.76 23.59 9.10
N GLN A 401 -2.99 24.34 10.17
CA GLN A 401 -4.20 25.13 10.32
C GLN A 401 -3.88 26.61 10.10
N ASN A 402 -4.48 27.20 9.07
CA ASN A 402 -4.34 28.61 8.75
C ASN A 402 -5.72 29.26 8.70
N ASN A 403 -5.92 30.36 9.47
CA ASN A 403 -7.21 31.06 9.58
C ASN A 403 -8.40 30.11 9.84
N GLY A 404 -8.22 29.13 10.74
CA GLY A 404 -9.24 28.16 11.10
C GLY A 404 -9.45 27.02 10.10
N LYS A 405 -8.83 27.07 8.93
CA LYS A 405 -8.92 26.03 7.90
C LYS A 405 -7.70 25.10 7.91
N VAL A 406 -7.93 23.80 7.84
CA VAL A 406 -6.85 22.82 7.71
C VAL A 406 -6.46 22.71 6.24
N GLN A 407 -5.15 22.73 5.96
CA GLN A 407 -4.60 22.70 4.60
C GLN A 407 -3.31 21.88 4.52
N LEU A 408 -2.88 21.60 3.30
CA LEU A 408 -1.59 21.00 2.98
C LEU A 408 -0.65 22.10 2.46
N THR A 409 0.44 22.35 3.18
CA THR A 409 1.45 23.35 2.80
C THR A 409 2.69 22.62 2.26
N PRO A 410 3.05 22.76 0.97
CA PRO A 410 4.26 22.15 0.42
C PRO A 410 5.52 22.57 1.18
N ALA A 411 6.39 21.63 1.50
CA ALA A 411 7.65 21.88 2.19
C ALA A 411 8.86 21.58 1.31
N TRP A 412 8.89 20.39 0.72
CA TRP A 412 9.99 20.00 -0.16
C TRP A 412 9.53 19.04 -1.26
N MET A 413 10.30 18.98 -2.34
CA MET A 413 10.21 18.02 -3.42
C MET A 413 11.59 17.38 -3.63
N SER A 414 11.61 16.06 -3.77
CA SER A 414 12.83 15.29 -4.00
C SER A 414 13.46 15.59 -5.37
N ARG A 415 14.60 14.97 -5.61
CA ARG A 415 15.18 14.85 -6.96
C ARG A 415 14.22 14.14 -7.92
N ASP A 416 14.53 14.21 -9.20
CA ASP A 416 13.89 13.40 -10.24
C ASP A 416 14.13 11.89 -9.97
N MET A 417 13.06 11.11 -10.06
CA MET A 417 13.05 9.65 -9.92
C MET A 417 12.30 9.08 -11.11
N ASP A 418 12.81 8.02 -11.70
CA ASP A 418 12.12 7.33 -12.78
C ASP A 418 10.87 6.65 -12.22
N GLN A 419 9.74 7.39 -12.24
CA GLN A 419 8.44 7.04 -11.71
C GLN A 419 8.47 6.68 -10.21
N ALA A 420 8.41 7.73 -9.39
CA ALA A 420 8.43 7.60 -7.94
C ALA A 420 7.23 6.78 -7.43
N GLU A 421 7.52 5.73 -6.66
CA GLU A 421 6.53 4.89 -6.00
C GLU A 421 6.21 5.39 -4.58
N PRO A 422 5.13 4.88 -3.95
CA PRO A 422 4.76 5.25 -2.59
C PRO A 422 5.92 5.13 -1.60
N PRO A 423 6.30 6.22 -0.92
CA PRO A 423 7.40 6.20 0.04
C PRO A 423 7.00 5.54 1.36
N VAL A 424 7.99 5.05 2.10
CA VAL A 424 7.87 4.59 3.48
C VAL A 424 8.68 5.50 4.39
N ILE A 425 8.13 5.82 5.55
CA ILE A 425 8.81 6.67 6.54
C ILE A 425 9.16 5.83 7.76
N ALA A 426 10.42 5.95 8.22
CA ALA A 426 10.89 5.29 9.43
C ALA A 426 12.00 6.15 10.08
N ASN A 427 11.88 6.41 11.38
CA ASN A 427 12.89 7.12 12.19
C ASN A 427 13.45 8.41 11.54
N GLY A 428 12.56 9.23 10.97
CA GLY A 428 12.94 10.50 10.33
C GLY A 428 13.60 10.37 8.95
N VAL A 429 13.59 9.17 8.35
CA VAL A 429 14.07 8.89 7.00
C VAL A 429 12.89 8.52 6.12
N VAL A 430 12.85 9.06 4.91
CA VAL A 430 11.94 8.64 3.84
C VAL A 430 12.67 7.68 2.93
N TYR A 431 12.20 6.46 2.84
CA TYR A 431 12.64 5.49 1.85
C TYR A 431 11.70 5.59 0.64
N ALA A 432 12.26 5.91 -0.50
CA ALA A 432 11.56 6.05 -1.77
C ALA A 432 12.30 5.28 -2.86
N TYR A 433 11.63 4.97 -3.94
CA TYR A 433 12.30 4.40 -5.09
C TYR A 433 11.67 4.91 -6.40
N GLY A 434 12.53 5.10 -7.41
CA GLY A 434 12.12 5.15 -8.79
C GLY A 434 11.97 3.72 -9.28
N ASN A 435 10.85 3.38 -9.91
CA ASN A 435 10.57 1.99 -10.24
C ASN A 435 11.28 1.51 -11.52
N GLY A 436 11.77 2.42 -12.37
CA GLY A 436 12.46 2.08 -13.62
C GLY A 436 11.57 1.49 -14.70
N GLU A 437 10.26 1.54 -14.52
CA GLU A 437 9.30 0.97 -15.45
C GLU A 437 8.99 1.91 -16.60
N ASN A 438 8.82 1.38 -17.81
CA ASN A 438 8.25 2.12 -18.91
C ASN A 438 6.72 1.99 -18.86
N THR A 439 6.03 3.01 -18.36
CA THR A 439 4.57 2.99 -18.14
C THR A 439 3.74 3.33 -19.37
N ARG A 440 4.35 3.58 -20.51
CA ARG A 440 3.61 3.86 -21.74
C ARG A 440 2.77 2.64 -22.14
N GLN A 441 1.46 2.74 -22.01
CA GLN A 441 0.53 1.64 -22.23
C GLN A 441 0.02 1.53 -23.66
N ALA A 442 -0.01 2.64 -24.41
CA ALA A 442 -0.47 2.67 -25.79
C ALA A 442 0.66 3.03 -26.75
N TYR A 443 0.74 2.31 -27.83
CA TYR A 443 1.64 2.57 -28.94
C TYR A 443 0.81 2.87 -30.17
N ALA A 444 1.11 3.94 -30.88
CA ALA A 444 0.31 4.44 -32.01
C ALA A 444 0.09 3.38 -33.11
N ASP A 445 1.04 2.46 -33.25
CA ASP A 445 1.11 1.45 -34.31
C ASP A 445 0.63 0.05 -33.89
N ARG A 446 0.33 -0.21 -32.60
CA ARG A 446 0.20 -1.59 -32.08
C ARG A 446 -1.02 -1.86 -31.23
N GLY A 447 -1.62 -0.86 -30.64
CA GLY A 447 -2.70 -1.06 -29.68
C GLY A 447 -2.25 -1.71 -28.37
N LEU A 448 -3.22 -2.13 -27.55
CA LEU A 448 -2.97 -2.66 -26.20
C LEU A 448 -2.49 -4.12 -26.16
N ALA A 449 -2.70 -4.90 -27.23
CA ALA A 449 -2.39 -6.34 -27.25
C ALA A 449 -0.90 -6.66 -27.04
N ASP A 450 -0.01 -5.75 -27.48
CA ASP A 450 1.44 -5.91 -27.39
C ASP A 450 2.06 -5.14 -26.24
N PHE A 451 1.25 -4.52 -25.41
CA PHE A 451 1.70 -3.57 -24.42
C PHE A 451 2.59 -4.20 -23.34
N SER A 452 2.26 -5.34 -22.73
CA SER A 452 3.06 -5.93 -21.65
C SER A 452 4.48 -6.33 -22.09
N PRO A 453 4.69 -7.08 -23.18
CA PRO A 453 6.04 -7.41 -23.63
C PRO A 453 6.89 -6.19 -24.00
N LEU A 454 6.31 -5.20 -24.65
CA LEU A 454 7.02 -3.98 -25.02
C LEU A 454 7.39 -3.13 -23.82
N ARG A 455 6.47 -3.01 -22.86
CA ARG A 455 6.68 -2.29 -21.61
C ARG A 455 7.81 -2.92 -20.81
N ILE A 456 7.80 -4.25 -20.63
CA ILE A 456 8.87 -5.00 -19.95
C ILE A 456 10.22 -4.77 -20.63
N LYS A 457 10.27 -4.87 -21.96
CA LYS A 457 11.50 -4.69 -22.75
C LYS A 457 12.06 -3.27 -22.67
N ALA A 458 11.19 -2.27 -22.56
CA ALA A 458 11.58 -0.85 -22.51
C ALA A 458 11.86 -0.34 -21.09
N SER A 459 11.57 -1.15 -20.06
CA SER A 459 11.84 -0.82 -18.66
C SER A 459 13.33 -0.93 -18.33
N THR A 460 13.79 -0.16 -17.34
CA THR A 460 15.17 -0.11 -16.86
C THR A 460 15.34 -0.89 -15.55
N HIS A 461 15.74 -0.26 -14.48
CA HIS A 461 15.88 -0.87 -13.15
C HIS A 461 15.42 0.10 -12.06
N ALA A 462 14.99 -0.44 -10.94
CA ALA A 462 14.60 0.36 -9.79
C ALA A 462 15.83 0.93 -9.08
N VAL A 463 15.68 2.11 -8.49
CA VAL A 463 16.69 2.76 -7.66
C VAL A 463 16.09 3.12 -6.31
N LEU A 464 16.63 2.56 -5.22
CA LEU A 464 16.25 2.89 -3.85
C LEU A 464 16.97 4.17 -3.38
N TYR A 465 16.21 5.07 -2.77
CA TYR A 465 16.72 6.30 -2.14
C TYR A 465 16.34 6.33 -0.66
N ALA A 466 17.23 6.90 0.18
CA ALA A 466 16.87 7.36 1.51
C ALA A 466 17.00 8.88 1.54
N LEU A 467 15.97 9.56 2.01
CA LEU A 467 15.88 11.02 2.09
C LEU A 467 15.65 11.45 3.53
N ASP A 468 16.14 12.63 3.91
CA ASP A 468 15.77 13.27 5.16
C ASP A 468 14.28 13.66 5.12
N ALA A 469 13.50 13.18 6.09
CA ALA A 469 12.05 13.35 6.07
C ALA A 469 11.57 14.81 6.24
N GLU A 470 12.37 15.66 6.88
CA GLU A 470 12.03 17.07 7.10
C GLU A 470 12.46 17.98 5.96
N THR A 471 13.51 17.60 5.20
CA THR A 471 14.11 18.46 4.18
C THR A 471 14.08 17.89 2.77
N GLY A 472 13.88 16.58 2.60
CA GLY A 472 13.94 15.89 1.31
C GLY A 472 15.37 15.68 0.77
N LYS A 473 16.40 16.06 1.55
CA LYS A 473 17.81 15.88 1.14
C LYS A 473 18.13 14.41 0.97
N GLU A 474 18.75 14.04 -0.14
CA GLU A 474 19.24 12.68 -0.35
C GLU A 474 20.36 12.33 0.64
N LEU A 475 20.20 11.19 1.31
CA LEU A 475 21.15 10.59 2.26
C LEU A 475 21.82 9.35 1.66
N TYR A 476 21.11 8.64 0.77
CA TYR A 476 21.58 7.41 0.13
C TYR A 476 20.90 7.19 -1.21
N SER A 477 21.62 6.56 -2.12
CA SER A 477 21.11 5.99 -3.37
C SER A 477 21.71 4.61 -3.61
N SER A 478 20.90 3.64 -4.02
CA SER A 478 21.40 2.31 -4.41
C SER A 478 22.14 2.31 -5.75
N GLY A 479 21.99 3.36 -6.57
CA GLY A 479 22.51 3.35 -7.94
C GLY A 479 22.05 2.09 -8.70
N ASP A 480 22.95 1.41 -9.37
CA ASP A 480 22.70 0.25 -10.23
C ASP A 480 22.67 -1.10 -9.49
N GLN A 481 22.59 -1.11 -8.13
CA GLN A 481 22.63 -2.35 -7.37
C GLN A 481 21.40 -3.24 -7.55
N ILE A 482 20.23 -2.63 -7.84
CA ILE A 482 19.01 -3.35 -8.22
C ILE A 482 19.04 -3.48 -9.74
N THR A 483 18.82 -4.68 -10.28
CA THR A 483 19.08 -4.97 -11.69
C THR A 483 17.84 -5.07 -12.58
N ALA A 484 16.65 -4.95 -12.00
CA ALA A 484 15.38 -4.99 -12.73
C ALA A 484 14.43 -3.91 -12.21
N PHE A 485 13.44 -3.57 -13.03
CA PHE A 485 12.39 -2.64 -12.63
C PHE A 485 11.45 -3.26 -11.58
N ASN A 486 10.67 -2.41 -10.93
CA ASN A 486 9.59 -2.78 -10.03
C ASN A 486 8.24 -2.42 -10.66
N HIS A 487 7.19 -3.21 -10.42
CA HIS A 487 5.84 -2.86 -10.80
C HIS A 487 4.92 -3.01 -9.60
N PHE A 488 4.66 -1.91 -8.90
CA PHE A 488 3.78 -1.83 -7.73
C PHE A 488 4.05 -2.88 -6.63
N SER A 489 5.26 -3.44 -6.56
CA SER A 489 5.61 -4.41 -5.51
C SER A 489 5.93 -3.76 -4.16
N GLY A 490 5.88 -2.43 -4.07
CA GLY A 490 6.09 -1.69 -2.83
C GLY A 490 7.47 -1.87 -2.20
N LEU A 491 7.63 -1.29 -1.03
CA LEU A 491 8.78 -1.53 -0.17
C LEU A 491 8.34 -1.63 1.29
N SER A 492 9.17 -2.28 2.12
CA SER A 492 8.92 -2.41 3.55
C SER A 492 10.17 -2.06 4.33
N VAL A 493 9.99 -1.44 5.51
CA VAL A 493 11.09 -1.08 6.39
C VAL A 493 10.81 -1.63 7.78
N ALA A 494 11.72 -2.42 8.30
CA ALA A 494 11.58 -3.04 9.61
C ALA A 494 12.91 -3.49 10.18
N ASN A 495 13.16 -3.21 11.46
CA ASN A 495 14.28 -3.76 12.23
C ASN A 495 15.65 -3.59 11.56
N GLY A 496 15.95 -2.36 11.12
CA GLY A 496 17.23 -2.02 10.51
C GLY A 496 17.40 -2.46 9.07
N ARG A 497 16.31 -2.87 8.39
CA ARG A 497 16.36 -3.36 7.02
C ARG A 497 15.29 -2.74 6.13
N VAL A 498 15.62 -2.64 4.85
CA VAL A 498 14.73 -2.17 3.78
C VAL A 498 14.60 -3.28 2.74
N TYR A 499 13.38 -3.63 2.39
CA TYR A 499 13.08 -4.72 1.47
C TYR A 499 12.40 -4.18 0.23
N ILE A 500 12.83 -4.64 -0.93
CA ILE A 500 12.23 -4.29 -2.22
C ILE A 500 12.22 -5.52 -3.13
N ALA A 501 11.05 -5.81 -3.72
CA ALA A 501 10.91 -6.87 -4.70
C ALA A 501 10.91 -6.29 -6.12
N THR A 502 11.45 -7.02 -7.08
CA THR A 502 11.52 -6.61 -8.48
C THR A 502 10.68 -7.51 -9.38
N PHE A 503 10.35 -7.00 -10.58
CA PHE A 503 9.49 -7.69 -11.53
C PHE A 503 10.03 -9.07 -11.95
N ASP A 504 11.34 -9.22 -12.01
CA ASP A 504 12.00 -10.50 -12.28
C ASP A 504 12.02 -11.47 -11.09
N SER A 505 11.18 -11.26 -10.08
CA SER A 505 11.00 -12.12 -8.91
C SER A 505 12.23 -12.25 -8.01
N VAL A 506 12.97 -11.16 -7.83
CA VAL A 506 14.06 -11.07 -6.85
C VAL A 506 13.64 -10.19 -5.69
N LEU A 507 13.77 -10.71 -4.46
CA LEU A 507 13.65 -9.91 -3.24
C LEU A 507 15.04 -9.48 -2.78
N TYR A 508 15.22 -8.18 -2.59
CA TYR A 508 16.43 -7.54 -2.06
C TYR A 508 16.21 -7.13 -0.60
N CYS A 509 17.21 -7.35 0.21
CA CYS A 509 17.29 -6.84 1.58
C CYS A 509 18.49 -5.92 1.71
N PHE A 510 18.26 -4.65 2.00
CA PHE A 510 19.27 -3.66 2.33
C PHE A 510 19.33 -3.47 3.85
N GLY A 511 20.52 -3.22 4.37
CA GLY A 511 20.72 -2.95 5.79
C GLY A 511 22.15 -2.49 6.07
N LEU A 512 22.46 -2.30 7.35
CA LEU A 512 23.81 -1.95 7.77
C LEU A 512 24.66 -3.23 7.92
N PRO A 513 25.89 -3.28 7.38
CA PRO A 513 26.78 -4.41 7.60
C PRO A 513 27.07 -4.64 9.08
N GLY A 514 26.87 -5.88 9.56
CA GLY A 514 27.13 -6.26 10.95
C GLY A 514 25.99 -6.00 11.94
N HIS A 515 24.81 -5.67 11.44
CA HIS A 515 23.56 -5.54 12.23
C HIS A 515 22.50 -6.51 11.77
#